data_6d977c3274d923f5b8662d36289a2ede
#
_entry.id   6d977c3274d923f5b8662d36289a2ede
#
_cell.length_a   1.000
_cell.length_b   1.000
_cell.length_c   1.000
_cell.angle_alpha   90.00
_cell.angle_beta   90.00
_cell.angle_gamma   90.00
#
_symmetry.space_group_name_H-M   'P 1'
#
loop_
_entity.id
_entity.type
_entity.pdbx_description
1 polymer ?
#
loop_
_entity_poly.entity_id
_entity_poly.type
_entity_poly.pdbx_seq_one_letter_code
_entity_poly.pdbx_strand_id
1 'polypeptide(L)'
;MASEQIEDALAAFVRSLDGAVAWLPTEELSIGLHHFGDATVRRSEPNAPVEPGRRLAELLRDASTFATLTYFSPPLAVGRVMREGVVHGELSAEHVLAGGLVGYLRERPDDPPGWREYVDAGARVYRYDGHIPCNLFVVDETVLVPNDRAHTKHTGVAIETENETVRSWAHGLIETYRADAQRVDAETFA
;
A
#
# COMPACT_ATOMS: atom_id res chain seq x y z
N MET A 1 -10.25 38.14 8.50
CA MET A 1 -8.88 37.98 7.97
C MET A 1 -8.28 36.60 8.33
N ALA A 2 -8.03 36.27 9.64
CA ALA A 2 -7.45 34.94 9.93
C ALA A 2 -8.39 33.76 9.64
N SER A 3 -9.70 33.92 9.82
CA SER A 3 -10.72 32.88 9.53
C SER A 3 -10.85 32.62 8.03
N GLU A 4 -10.87 33.66 7.21
CA GLU A 4 -10.91 33.53 5.73
C GLU A 4 -9.67 32.85 5.17
N GLN A 5 -8.49 33.14 5.71
CA GLN A 5 -7.24 32.47 5.30
C GLN A 5 -7.24 30.97 5.64
N ILE A 6 -7.84 30.58 6.77
CA ILE A 6 -7.99 29.19 7.17
C ILE A 6 -9.01 28.50 6.27
N GLU A 7 -10.13 29.14 5.96
CA GLU A 7 -11.16 28.59 5.06
C GLU A 7 -10.64 28.45 3.63
N ASP A 8 -9.87 29.42 3.15
CA ASP A 8 -9.25 29.36 1.82
C ASP A 8 -8.15 28.29 1.73
N ALA A 9 -7.34 28.14 2.79
CA ALA A 9 -6.33 27.09 2.88
C ALA A 9 -6.99 25.70 2.97
N LEU A 10 -8.06 25.56 3.75
CA LEU A 10 -8.84 24.31 3.85
C LEU A 10 -9.53 24.00 2.52
N ALA A 11 -10.11 24.99 1.84
CA ALA A 11 -10.73 24.81 0.55
C ALA A 11 -9.71 24.50 -0.57
N ALA A 12 -8.50 25.09 -0.52
CA ALA A 12 -7.41 24.75 -1.41
C ALA A 12 -6.88 23.35 -1.14
N PHE A 13 -6.77 22.97 0.11
CA PHE A 13 -6.41 21.64 0.56
C PHE A 13 -7.45 20.60 0.11
N VAL A 14 -8.74 20.83 0.38
CA VAL A 14 -9.84 19.97 -0.08
C VAL A 14 -9.82 19.85 -1.60
N ARG A 15 -9.63 20.94 -2.36
CA ARG A 15 -9.52 20.90 -3.81
C ARG A 15 -8.29 20.14 -4.30
N SER A 16 -7.16 20.20 -3.62
CA SER A 16 -5.96 19.43 -3.96
C SER A 16 -6.13 17.95 -3.64
N LEU A 17 -6.91 17.64 -2.62
CA LEU A 17 -7.29 16.29 -2.23
C LEU A 17 -8.50 15.75 -3.00
N ASP A 18 -9.41 16.60 -3.48
CA ASP A 18 -10.72 16.22 -4.07
C ASP A 18 -10.62 15.19 -5.23
N GLY A 19 -9.54 15.19 -5.95
CA GLY A 19 -9.30 14.14 -6.96
C GLY A 19 -8.57 12.90 -6.40
N ALA A 20 -7.89 13.04 -5.26
CA ALA A 20 -7.02 12.01 -4.71
C ALA A 20 -7.63 11.29 -3.50
N VAL A 21 -8.57 11.90 -2.81
CA VAL A 21 -9.11 11.41 -1.54
C VAL A 21 -10.58 11.00 -1.65
N ALA A 22 -11.28 11.41 -2.70
CA ALA A 22 -12.68 11.03 -2.95
C ALA A 22 -12.91 9.51 -3.07
N TRP A 23 -11.84 8.75 -3.21
CA TRP A 23 -11.87 7.28 -3.26
C TRP A 23 -11.54 6.61 -1.92
N LEU A 24 -11.00 7.34 -0.91
CA LEU A 24 -10.82 6.78 0.41
C LEU A 24 -12.18 6.57 1.08
N PRO A 25 -12.53 5.36 1.48
CA PRO A 25 -13.78 5.07 2.19
C PRO A 25 -13.65 5.53 3.66
N THR A 26 -13.56 6.84 3.88
CA THR A 26 -13.23 7.44 5.18
C THR A 26 -14.21 7.07 6.30
N GLU A 27 -15.47 6.81 5.97
CA GLU A 27 -16.46 6.33 6.93
C GLU A 27 -16.15 4.92 7.43
N GLU A 28 -15.65 4.04 6.55
CA GLU A 28 -15.25 2.68 6.90
C GLU A 28 -13.89 2.62 7.59
N LEU A 29 -12.99 3.56 7.26
CA LEU A 29 -11.61 3.56 7.75
C LEU A 29 -11.41 4.25 9.10
N SER A 30 -12.43 4.94 9.62
CA SER A 30 -12.39 5.60 10.93
C SER A 30 -11.22 6.56 11.14
N ILE A 31 -10.73 7.20 10.07
CA ILE A 31 -9.69 8.23 10.12
C ILE A 31 -10.17 9.54 9.52
N GLY A 32 -9.90 10.64 10.20
CA GLY A 32 -10.24 11.97 9.70
C GLY A 32 -9.30 12.43 8.58
N LEU A 33 -9.87 12.99 7.50
CA LEU A 33 -9.10 13.49 6.35
C LEU A 33 -8.08 14.57 6.71
N HIS A 34 -8.31 15.32 7.80
CA HIS A 34 -7.38 16.36 8.24
C HIS A 34 -6.00 15.83 8.64
N HIS A 35 -5.88 14.53 8.97
CA HIS A 35 -4.59 13.89 9.24
C HIS A 35 -3.72 13.71 7.98
N PHE A 36 -4.31 13.83 6.79
CA PHE A 36 -3.60 13.79 5.51
C PHE A 36 -3.22 15.20 5.01
N GLY A 37 -3.29 16.22 5.88
CA GLY A 37 -3.07 17.63 5.52
C GLY A 37 -1.68 17.94 4.96
N ASP A 38 -0.68 17.20 5.34
CA ASP A 38 0.71 17.29 4.91
C ASP A 38 1.10 16.21 3.87
N ALA A 39 0.13 15.42 3.43
CA ALA A 39 0.38 14.33 2.49
C ALA A 39 0.74 14.84 1.09
N THR A 40 1.64 14.13 0.44
CA THR A 40 1.98 14.32 -0.97
C THR A 40 1.11 13.44 -1.85
N VAL A 41 0.50 14.04 -2.86
CA VAL A 41 -0.25 13.28 -3.88
C VAL A 41 0.70 12.93 -5.04
N ARG A 42 1.02 11.65 -5.17
CA ARG A 42 1.80 11.10 -6.27
C ARG A 42 0.87 10.72 -7.42
N ARG A 43 1.11 11.26 -8.61
CA ARG A 43 0.30 10.97 -9.81
C ARG A 43 1.18 10.41 -10.91
N SER A 44 0.68 9.38 -11.59
CA SER A 44 1.28 8.97 -12.86
C SER A 44 1.06 10.06 -13.90
N GLU A 45 2.11 10.43 -14.60
CA GLU A 45 2.03 11.34 -15.75
C GLU A 45 1.89 10.56 -17.06
N PRO A 46 1.40 11.17 -18.14
CA PRO A 46 1.30 10.49 -19.43
C PRO A 46 2.60 9.87 -19.92
N ASN A 47 3.75 10.48 -19.55
CA ASN A 47 5.10 10.03 -19.91
C ASN A 47 5.78 9.21 -18.79
N ALA A 48 5.14 9.07 -17.62
CA ALA A 48 5.62 8.30 -16.47
C ALA A 48 4.46 7.51 -15.81
N PRO A 49 3.88 6.53 -16.51
CA PRO A 49 2.61 5.88 -16.10
C PRO A 49 2.73 4.97 -14.87
N VAL A 50 3.94 4.79 -14.34
CA VAL A 50 4.23 3.86 -13.23
C VAL A 50 4.75 4.55 -11.97
N GLU A 51 4.52 5.86 -11.83
CA GLU A 51 5.11 6.66 -10.74
C GLU A 51 4.88 6.10 -9.32
N PRO A 52 3.66 5.70 -8.89
CA PRO A 52 3.48 5.13 -7.56
C PRO A 52 4.26 3.84 -7.32
N GLY A 53 4.36 2.97 -8.33
CA GLY A 53 5.14 1.73 -8.25
C GLY A 53 6.64 2.02 -8.21
N ARG A 54 7.13 3.00 -8.97
CA ARG A 54 8.53 3.44 -8.94
C ARG A 54 8.88 3.99 -7.56
N ARG A 55 8.02 4.85 -7.00
CA ARG A 55 8.22 5.42 -5.67
C ARG A 55 8.25 4.34 -4.58
N LEU A 56 7.34 3.37 -4.63
CA LEU A 56 7.34 2.25 -3.69
C LEU A 56 8.65 1.45 -3.80
N ALA A 57 9.12 1.15 -5.01
CA ALA A 57 10.39 0.47 -5.20
C ALA A 57 11.60 1.27 -4.69
N GLU A 58 11.58 2.61 -4.78
CA GLU A 58 12.61 3.49 -4.21
C GLU A 58 12.62 3.41 -2.69
N LEU A 59 11.46 3.53 -2.05
CA LEU A 59 11.34 3.42 -0.59
C LEU A 59 11.83 2.08 -0.07
N LEU A 60 11.49 0.99 -0.75
CA LEU A 60 11.83 -0.37 -0.31
C LEU A 60 13.33 -0.70 -0.41
N ARG A 61 14.12 0.01 -1.21
CA ARG A 61 15.57 -0.28 -1.35
C ARG A 61 16.35 -0.08 -0.06
N ASP A 62 15.96 0.89 0.74
CA ASP A 62 16.66 1.26 1.97
C ASP A 62 15.81 0.94 3.22
N ALA A 63 14.67 0.26 3.03
CA ALA A 63 13.72 -0.01 4.09
C ALA A 63 14.12 -1.23 4.94
N SER A 64 13.79 -1.16 6.22
CA SER A 64 13.93 -2.25 7.18
C SER A 64 12.62 -3.02 7.39
N THR A 65 11.49 -2.35 7.21
CA THR A 65 10.17 -2.93 7.43
C THR A 65 9.19 -2.60 6.30
N PHE A 66 8.37 -3.57 5.95
CA PHE A 66 7.30 -3.40 4.97
C PHE A 66 6.04 -4.15 5.39
N ALA A 67 4.95 -3.45 5.61
CA ALA A 67 3.67 -4.04 5.92
C ALA A 67 2.61 -3.63 4.88
N THR A 68 1.73 -4.56 4.50
CA THR A 68 0.69 -4.28 3.51
C THR A 68 -0.66 -4.88 3.85
N LEU A 69 -1.71 -4.20 3.43
CA LEU A 69 -3.06 -4.72 3.27
C LEU A 69 -3.45 -4.46 1.81
N THR A 70 -3.65 -5.50 0.99
CA THR A 70 -3.82 -5.29 -0.45
C THR A 70 -4.62 -6.39 -1.15
N TYR A 71 -5.28 -6.01 -2.23
CA TYR A 71 -5.98 -6.91 -3.14
C TYR A 71 -5.42 -6.89 -4.57
N PHE A 72 -4.26 -6.25 -4.80
CA PHE A 72 -3.58 -6.30 -6.10
C PHE A 72 -2.10 -6.74 -5.99
N SER A 73 -1.61 -7.34 -7.07
CA SER A 73 -0.22 -7.77 -7.18
C SER A 73 0.71 -6.57 -7.37
N PRO A 74 1.88 -6.55 -6.72
CA PRO A 74 2.86 -5.50 -6.92
C PRO A 74 3.40 -5.51 -8.37
N PRO A 75 3.77 -4.34 -8.92
CA PRO A 75 4.51 -4.27 -10.17
C PRO A 75 5.82 -5.08 -10.10
N LEU A 76 6.27 -5.63 -11.24
CA LEU A 76 7.45 -6.49 -11.31
C LEU A 76 8.70 -5.88 -10.67
N ALA A 77 8.92 -4.57 -10.85
CA ALA A 77 10.05 -3.87 -10.25
C ALA A 77 9.98 -3.83 -8.71
N VAL A 78 8.78 -3.65 -8.15
CA VAL A 78 8.52 -3.67 -6.70
C VAL A 78 8.77 -5.08 -6.17
N GLY A 79 8.22 -6.10 -6.80
CA GLY A 79 8.38 -7.49 -6.40
C GLY A 79 9.85 -7.94 -6.34
N ARG A 80 10.69 -7.48 -7.28
CA ARG A 80 12.13 -7.76 -7.26
C ARG A 80 12.84 -7.15 -6.05
N VAL A 81 12.56 -5.86 -5.76
CA VAL A 81 13.17 -5.18 -4.60
C VAL A 81 12.71 -5.83 -3.29
N MET A 82 11.42 -6.18 -3.18
CA MET A 82 10.89 -6.92 -2.03
C MET A 82 11.67 -8.21 -1.80
N ARG A 83 11.82 -9.03 -2.86
CA ARG A 83 12.53 -10.29 -2.78
C ARG A 83 13.99 -10.11 -2.36
N GLU A 84 14.72 -9.21 -3.02
CA GLU A 84 16.11 -8.93 -2.70
C GLU A 84 16.28 -8.56 -1.23
N GLY A 85 15.49 -7.62 -0.71
CA GLY A 85 15.55 -7.21 0.69
C GLY A 85 15.27 -8.33 1.68
N VAL A 86 14.26 -9.17 1.43
CA VAL A 86 13.93 -10.28 2.34
C VAL A 86 14.94 -11.40 2.26
N VAL A 87 15.38 -11.81 1.07
CA VAL A 87 16.38 -12.88 0.88
C VAL A 87 17.73 -12.52 1.50
N HIS A 88 18.13 -11.25 1.46
CA HIS A 88 19.34 -10.78 2.12
C HIS A 88 19.16 -10.50 3.63
N GLY A 89 17.95 -10.61 4.17
CA GLY A 89 17.66 -10.36 5.57
C GLY A 89 17.68 -8.87 5.95
N GLU A 90 17.60 -7.99 4.97
CA GLU A 90 17.59 -6.53 5.14
C GLU A 90 16.18 -5.98 5.36
N LEU A 91 15.15 -6.66 4.81
CA LEU A 91 13.74 -6.28 4.88
C LEU A 91 12.90 -7.30 5.64
N SER A 92 12.23 -6.88 6.69
CA SER A 92 11.16 -7.63 7.35
C SER A 92 9.83 -7.30 6.70
N ALA A 93 9.20 -8.26 6.02
CA ALA A 93 7.97 -8.04 5.27
C ALA A 93 6.78 -8.82 5.83
N GLU A 94 5.62 -8.15 5.89
CA GLU A 94 4.34 -8.72 6.30
C GLU A 94 3.22 -8.28 5.34
N HIS A 95 2.46 -9.24 4.84
CA HIS A 95 1.42 -8.98 3.85
C HIS A 95 0.09 -9.61 4.25
N VAL A 96 -0.96 -8.81 4.32
CA VAL A 96 -2.35 -9.27 4.37
C VAL A 96 -2.93 -9.14 2.96
N LEU A 97 -3.16 -10.26 2.30
CA LEU A 97 -3.59 -10.34 0.91
C LEU A 97 -5.04 -10.80 0.82
N ALA A 98 -5.81 -10.20 -0.08
CA ALA A 98 -7.14 -10.71 -0.40
C ALA A 98 -7.09 -12.15 -0.91
N GLY A 99 -8.05 -12.98 -0.53
CA GLY A 99 -8.11 -14.39 -0.91
C GLY A 99 -8.07 -14.62 -2.43
N GLY A 100 -8.74 -13.75 -3.20
CA GLY A 100 -8.68 -13.77 -4.66
C GLY A 100 -7.29 -13.47 -5.22
N LEU A 101 -6.53 -12.58 -4.58
CA LEU A 101 -5.15 -12.30 -4.94
C LEU A 101 -4.25 -13.51 -4.69
N VAL A 102 -4.38 -14.16 -3.53
CA VAL A 102 -3.60 -15.39 -3.24
C VAL A 102 -3.88 -16.47 -4.28
N GLY A 103 -5.13 -16.65 -4.69
CA GLY A 103 -5.49 -17.57 -5.77
C GLY A 103 -4.80 -17.22 -7.09
N TYR A 104 -4.81 -15.96 -7.48
CA TYR A 104 -4.12 -15.45 -8.68
C TYR A 104 -2.61 -15.71 -8.66
N LEU A 105 -1.96 -15.48 -7.51
CA LEU A 105 -0.52 -15.65 -7.32
C LEU A 105 -0.09 -17.12 -7.37
N ARG A 106 -0.94 -18.04 -6.90
CA ARG A 106 -0.70 -19.49 -7.00
C ARG A 106 -0.60 -19.97 -8.44
N GLU A 107 -1.35 -19.37 -9.35
CA GLU A 107 -1.31 -19.68 -10.78
C GLU A 107 -0.07 -19.10 -11.48
N ARG A 108 0.72 -18.26 -10.79
CA ARG A 108 1.88 -17.53 -11.31
C ARG A 108 3.05 -17.56 -10.32
N PRO A 109 3.55 -18.75 -9.98
CA PRO A 109 4.57 -18.88 -8.92
C PRO A 109 5.89 -18.18 -9.27
N ASP A 110 6.18 -18.01 -10.56
CA ASP A 110 7.43 -17.40 -11.07
C ASP A 110 7.34 -15.86 -11.16
N ASP A 111 6.13 -15.30 -11.01
CA ASP A 111 5.99 -13.83 -11.01
C ASP A 111 6.69 -13.21 -9.78
N PRO A 112 7.48 -12.15 -9.96
CA PRO A 112 8.13 -11.49 -8.82
C PRO A 112 7.10 -11.06 -7.74
N PRO A 113 7.46 -11.30 -6.48
CA PRO A 113 8.77 -11.63 -5.94
C PRO A 113 9.21 -13.10 -6.06
N GLY A 114 8.43 -14.00 -6.68
CA GLY A 114 8.61 -15.44 -6.52
C GLY A 114 8.12 -15.86 -5.14
N TRP A 115 6.81 -15.90 -4.97
CA TRP A 115 6.15 -15.94 -3.66
C TRP A 115 6.60 -17.11 -2.78
N ARG A 116 6.88 -18.27 -3.38
CA ARG A 116 7.38 -19.41 -2.62
C ARG A 116 8.72 -19.11 -1.94
N GLU A 117 9.72 -18.70 -2.72
CA GLU A 117 11.04 -18.37 -2.21
C GLU A 117 10.99 -17.19 -1.22
N TYR A 118 10.14 -16.21 -1.51
CA TYR A 118 9.93 -15.04 -0.68
C TYR A 118 9.41 -15.39 0.72
N VAL A 119 8.44 -16.31 0.80
CA VAL A 119 7.90 -16.82 2.07
C VAL A 119 8.93 -17.72 2.79
N ASP A 120 9.62 -18.61 2.05
CA ASP A 120 10.69 -19.44 2.60
C ASP A 120 11.84 -18.61 3.18
N ALA A 121 12.14 -17.45 2.57
CA ALA A 121 13.15 -16.51 3.06
C ALA A 121 12.70 -15.71 4.30
N GLY A 122 11.44 -15.82 4.73
CA GLY A 122 10.96 -15.24 5.99
C GLY A 122 9.87 -14.19 5.88
N ALA A 123 9.38 -13.87 4.67
CA ALA A 123 8.21 -13.00 4.54
C ALA A 123 6.98 -13.64 5.17
N ARG A 124 6.21 -12.84 5.88
CA ARG A 124 4.96 -13.29 6.49
C ARG A 124 3.79 -12.91 5.59
N VAL A 125 3.05 -13.90 5.12
CA VAL A 125 1.89 -13.71 4.25
C VAL A 125 0.65 -14.26 4.92
N TYR A 126 -0.43 -13.49 4.87
CA TYR A 126 -1.74 -13.85 5.41
C TYR A 126 -2.80 -13.67 4.33
N ARG A 127 -3.71 -14.62 4.26
CA ARG A 127 -4.86 -14.59 3.36
C ARG A 127 -6.09 -14.13 4.13
N TYR A 128 -6.73 -13.08 3.66
CA TYR A 128 -8.00 -12.59 4.18
C TYR A 128 -9.11 -12.80 3.14
N ASP A 129 -10.17 -13.54 3.50
CA ASP A 129 -11.24 -13.89 2.58
C ASP A 129 -12.41 -12.88 2.57
N GLY A 130 -12.38 -11.86 3.41
CA GLY A 130 -13.35 -10.78 3.44
C GLY A 130 -13.03 -9.63 2.48
N HIS A 131 -13.80 -8.56 2.60
CA HIS A 131 -13.58 -7.33 1.83
C HIS A 131 -12.41 -6.51 2.41
N ILE A 132 -11.48 -6.10 1.56
CA ILE A 132 -10.42 -5.15 1.87
C ILE A 132 -10.83 -3.78 1.32
N PRO A 133 -11.00 -2.74 2.16
CA PRO A 133 -11.59 -1.47 1.75
C PRO A 133 -10.65 -0.60 0.92
N CYS A 134 -9.35 -0.72 1.13
CA CYS A 134 -8.32 0.00 0.38
C CYS A 134 -7.00 -0.75 0.36
N ASN A 135 -6.15 -0.43 -0.60
CA ASN A 135 -4.76 -0.87 -0.56
C ASN A 135 -3.96 0.06 0.34
N LEU A 136 -3.11 -0.51 1.17
CA LEU A 136 -2.33 0.20 2.17
C LEU A 136 -0.93 -0.38 2.26
N PHE A 137 0.09 0.46 2.13
CA PHE A 137 1.49 0.10 2.23
C PHE A 137 2.17 0.96 3.29
N VAL A 138 2.87 0.32 4.22
CA VAL A 138 3.68 1.00 5.23
C VAL A 138 5.13 0.55 5.04
N VAL A 139 5.99 1.48 4.67
CA VAL A 139 7.44 1.27 4.49
C VAL A 139 8.15 2.12 5.53
N ASP A 140 8.70 1.49 6.55
CA ASP A 140 9.25 2.15 7.72
C ASP A 140 8.29 3.23 8.28
N GLU A 141 8.59 4.51 8.12
CA GLU A 141 7.76 5.62 8.60
C GLU A 141 6.78 6.14 7.54
N THR A 142 6.90 5.72 6.30
CA THR A 142 6.10 6.22 5.17
C THR A 142 4.88 5.35 4.92
N VAL A 143 3.72 5.98 4.87
CA VAL A 143 2.46 5.36 4.48
C VAL A 143 2.14 5.74 3.03
N LEU A 144 1.86 4.74 2.20
CA LEU A 144 1.36 4.89 0.84
C LEU A 144 -0.03 4.28 0.73
N VAL A 145 -0.98 5.07 0.25
CA VAL A 145 -2.34 4.63 -0.03
C VAL A 145 -2.61 4.80 -1.52
N PRO A 146 -2.41 3.77 -2.34
CA PRO A 146 -2.65 3.86 -3.77
C PRO A 146 -4.14 3.77 -4.10
N ASN A 147 -4.56 4.55 -5.08
CA ASN A 147 -5.87 4.42 -5.70
C ASN A 147 -5.82 3.37 -6.80
N ASP A 148 -6.55 2.28 -6.62
CA ASP A 148 -6.64 1.19 -7.58
C ASP A 148 -7.89 1.25 -8.48
N ARG A 149 -8.84 2.16 -8.25
CA ARG A 149 -9.98 2.36 -9.17
C ARG A 149 -9.56 2.64 -10.61
N ALA A 150 -8.27 2.82 -10.82
CA ALA A 150 -7.63 2.84 -12.12
C ALA A 150 -7.44 1.44 -12.75
N HIS A 151 -8.50 0.62 -12.81
CA HIS A 151 -8.64 -0.33 -13.92
C HIS A 151 -8.74 0.43 -15.28
N THR A 152 -8.79 1.74 -15.23
CA THR A 152 -8.59 2.64 -16.38
C THR A 152 -7.09 2.86 -16.55
N LYS A 153 -6.56 2.44 -17.64
CA LYS A 153 -5.17 2.27 -18.08
C LYS A 153 -4.16 3.43 -17.85
N HIS A 154 -4.46 4.52 -17.12
CA HIS A 154 -3.64 5.73 -17.20
C HIS A 154 -3.52 6.62 -15.94
N THR A 155 -4.06 6.28 -14.78
CA THR A 155 -3.97 7.20 -13.63
C THR A 155 -3.68 6.48 -12.32
N GLY A 156 -2.45 6.00 -12.16
CA GLY A 156 -1.96 5.64 -10.85
C GLY A 156 -1.87 6.92 -10.00
N VAL A 157 -2.61 6.95 -8.89
CA VAL A 157 -2.51 8.01 -7.88
C VAL A 157 -2.24 7.32 -6.56
N ALA A 158 -1.34 7.87 -5.77
CA ALA A 158 -1.12 7.43 -4.40
C ALA A 158 -1.01 8.65 -3.48
N ILE A 159 -1.47 8.49 -2.26
CA ILE A 159 -1.21 9.42 -1.17
C ILE A 159 0.01 8.90 -0.43
N GLU A 160 1.00 9.77 -0.22
CA GLU A 160 2.22 9.49 0.55
C GLU A 160 2.28 10.43 1.75
N THR A 161 2.47 9.89 2.95
CA THR A 161 2.61 10.68 4.18
C THR A 161 3.49 9.98 5.21
N GLU A 162 4.18 10.77 6.02
CA GLU A 162 4.93 10.32 7.20
C GLU A 162 4.22 10.73 8.51
N ASN A 163 2.97 11.17 8.42
CA ASN A 163 2.19 11.57 9.57
C ASN A 163 2.02 10.42 10.55
N GLU A 164 2.43 10.63 11.81
CA GLU A 164 2.43 9.59 12.84
C GLU A 164 1.03 9.04 13.15
N THR A 165 0.00 9.90 13.12
CA THR A 165 -1.39 9.47 13.34
C THR A 165 -1.86 8.56 12.21
N VAL A 166 -1.54 8.91 10.94
CA VAL A 166 -1.86 8.08 9.78
C VAL A 166 -1.09 6.77 9.82
N ARG A 167 0.19 6.79 10.21
CA ARG A 167 1.01 5.57 10.35
C ARG A 167 0.45 4.64 11.43
N SER A 168 0.10 5.18 12.60
CA SER A 168 -0.49 4.40 13.70
C SER A 168 -1.82 3.79 13.29
N TRP A 169 -2.67 4.54 12.61
CA TRP A 169 -3.91 4.05 12.03
C TRP A 169 -3.67 2.93 11.01
N ALA A 170 -2.71 3.11 10.11
CA ALA A 170 -2.38 2.14 9.07
C ALA A 170 -1.93 0.80 9.66
N HIS A 171 -1.03 0.83 10.65
CA HIS A 171 -0.61 -0.37 11.38
C HIS A 171 -1.79 -1.03 12.10
N GLY A 172 -2.62 -0.26 12.80
CA GLY A 172 -3.80 -0.77 13.49
C GLY A 172 -4.80 -1.44 12.54
N LEU A 173 -4.98 -0.87 11.35
CA LEU A 173 -5.84 -1.45 10.32
C LEU A 173 -5.26 -2.78 9.81
N ILE A 174 -4.00 -2.83 9.43
CA ILE A 174 -3.33 -4.05 8.98
C ILE A 174 -3.41 -5.13 10.06
N GLU A 175 -3.16 -4.79 11.34
CA GLU A 175 -3.26 -5.71 12.48
C GLU A 175 -4.67 -6.30 12.63
N THR A 176 -5.70 -5.45 12.50
CA THR A 176 -7.11 -5.88 12.58
C THR A 176 -7.43 -6.92 11.51
N TYR A 177 -7.03 -6.68 10.27
CA TYR A 177 -7.27 -7.62 9.18
C TYR A 177 -6.41 -8.87 9.31
N ARG A 178 -5.17 -8.73 9.80
CA ARG A 178 -4.29 -9.85 10.05
C ARG A 178 -4.83 -10.80 11.12
N ALA A 179 -5.47 -10.28 12.17
CA ALA A 179 -6.04 -11.09 13.24
C ALA A 179 -7.12 -12.07 12.74
N ASP A 180 -7.86 -11.68 11.71
CA ASP A 180 -8.92 -12.51 11.10
C ASP A 180 -8.43 -13.26 9.85
N ALA A 181 -7.15 -13.13 9.50
CA ALA A 181 -6.56 -13.75 8.31
C ALA A 181 -5.86 -15.07 8.63
N GLN A 182 -5.76 -15.95 7.63
CA GLN A 182 -5.04 -17.21 7.73
C GLN A 182 -3.60 -17.04 7.26
N ARG A 183 -2.63 -17.49 8.04
CA ARG A 183 -1.24 -17.53 7.60
C ARG A 183 -1.07 -18.46 6.40
N VAL A 184 -0.32 -18.00 5.41
CA VAL A 184 -0.01 -18.74 4.19
C VAL A 184 1.44 -19.20 4.27
N ASP A 185 1.68 -20.47 3.99
CA ASP A 185 3.01 -21.06 3.88
C ASP A 185 3.52 -21.06 2.43
N ALA A 186 4.80 -21.36 2.25
CA ALA A 186 5.44 -21.39 0.94
C ALA A 186 4.86 -22.46 0.02
N GLU A 187 4.33 -23.56 0.57
CA GLU A 187 3.74 -24.66 -0.22
C GLU A 187 2.45 -24.20 -0.92
N THR A 188 1.79 -23.17 -0.41
CA THR A 188 0.62 -22.57 -1.07
C THR A 188 0.96 -22.05 -2.46
N PHE A 189 2.22 -21.68 -2.71
CA PHE A 189 2.73 -21.14 -3.97
C PHE A 189 3.60 -22.14 -4.75
N ALA A 190 3.42 -23.43 -4.48
CA ALA A 190 4.15 -24.51 -5.15
C ALA A 190 3.50 -24.94 -6.46
#